data_00360fb0eaaef59f82ddd833de6e2f57
#
_entry.id   00360fb0eaaef59f82ddd833de6e2f57
#
_cell.length_a   1.000
_cell.length_b   1.000
_cell.length_c   1.000
_cell.angle_alpha   90.00
_cell.angle_beta   90.00
_cell.angle_gamma   90.00
#
_symmetry.space_group_name_H-M   'P 1'
#
loop_
_entity.id
_entity.type
_entity.pdbx_description
1 polymer ?
#
loop_
_entity_poly.entity_id
_entity_poly.type
_entity_poly.pdbx_seq_one_letter_code
_entity_poly.pdbx_strand_id
1 'polypeptide(L)'
;MIIYFDTETTGLSPGRVIQLSYVIEKENEVLGKNFYFMVDFVPESAVKIHNISTEKLRVLSKEKTFEDYAEEIENDFKKASKIVAHNLAFDLSFMQAEFSNLNKVFTYNEGVDSMKLFTPVCKLLRKSGGYKYPKLSEAADFFGVTSEEVDGVCKTLFGSDNSNFHDARFDSVMLYLCMQKNNCK
;
A
#
# COMPACT_ATOMS: atom_id res chain seq x y z
N MET A 1 10.94 12.62 6.07
CA MET A 1 9.82 12.21 5.20
C MET A 1 9.63 10.72 5.34
N ILE A 2 8.42 10.27 5.63
CA ILE A 2 8.03 8.85 5.72
C ILE A 2 7.01 8.57 4.61
N ILE A 3 7.09 7.38 4.00
CA ILE A 3 6.10 6.91 3.02
C ILE A 3 5.40 5.69 3.59
N TYR A 4 4.06 5.71 3.62
CA TYR A 4 3.20 4.57 3.94
C TYR A 4 2.53 4.13 2.65
N PHE A 5 2.76 2.90 2.23
CA PHE A 5 2.33 2.46 0.90
C PHE A 5 1.70 1.08 0.90
N ASP A 6 0.91 0.85 -0.14
CA ASP A 6 0.27 -0.43 -0.43
C ASP A 6 0.19 -0.65 -1.94
N THR A 7 0.16 -1.92 -2.38
CA THR A 7 0.07 -2.29 -3.79
C THR A 7 -1.05 -3.28 -4.04
N GLU A 8 -1.84 -3.04 -5.12
CA GLU A 8 -2.67 -4.08 -5.71
C GLU A 8 -1.93 -4.69 -6.91
N THR A 9 -2.07 -6.00 -7.05
CA THR A 9 -1.26 -6.78 -7.99
C THR A 9 -2.10 -7.75 -8.81
N THR A 10 -1.54 -8.29 -9.89
CA THR A 10 -2.20 -9.32 -10.69
C THR A 10 -2.31 -10.68 -9.98
N GLY A 11 -1.87 -10.78 -8.74
CA GLY A 11 -1.94 -12.00 -7.94
C GLY A 11 -0.67 -12.20 -7.10
N LEU A 12 -0.31 -13.44 -6.81
CA LEU A 12 0.93 -13.78 -6.13
C LEU A 12 2.13 -13.71 -7.11
N SER A 13 3.36 -13.61 -6.56
CA SER A 13 4.58 -13.61 -7.38
C SER A 13 4.74 -14.92 -8.16
N PRO A 14 5.15 -14.90 -9.46
CA PRO A 14 5.45 -13.72 -10.24
C PRO A 14 4.16 -13.00 -10.70
N GLY A 15 4.16 -11.69 -10.68
CA GLY A 15 3.01 -10.85 -11.07
C GLY A 15 3.44 -9.42 -11.37
N ARG A 16 2.45 -8.57 -11.63
CA ARG A 16 2.64 -7.14 -11.95
C ARG A 16 1.89 -6.27 -10.94
N VAL A 17 2.42 -5.09 -10.66
CA VAL A 17 1.69 -4.06 -9.92
C VAL A 17 0.65 -3.42 -10.84
N ILE A 18 -0.60 -3.34 -10.38
CA ILE A 18 -1.69 -2.66 -11.12
C ILE A 18 -2.13 -1.36 -10.46
N GLN A 19 -1.91 -1.24 -9.15
CA GLN A 19 -2.12 0.00 -8.40
C GLN A 19 -1.00 0.14 -7.36
N LEU A 20 -0.46 1.33 -7.22
CA LEU A 20 0.40 1.74 -6.11
C LEU A 20 -0.20 3.00 -5.52
N SER A 21 -0.46 2.98 -4.22
CA SER A 21 -0.87 4.16 -3.48
C SER A 21 0.04 4.39 -2.28
N TYR A 22 0.31 5.65 -1.99
CA TYR A 22 1.08 5.98 -0.81
C TYR A 22 0.72 7.35 -0.22
N VAL A 23 0.85 7.40 1.10
CA VAL A 23 0.78 8.62 1.91
C VAL A 23 2.21 9.05 2.22
N ILE A 24 2.52 10.31 1.93
CA ILE A 24 3.80 10.94 2.25
C ILE A 24 3.59 11.83 3.46
N GLU A 25 4.26 11.52 4.56
CA GLU A 25 4.28 12.34 5.76
C GLU A 25 5.58 13.15 5.82
N LYS A 26 5.44 14.45 5.90
CA LYS A 26 6.50 15.43 6.17
C LYS A 26 6.16 16.19 7.46
N GLU A 27 7.09 16.99 7.98
CA GLU A 27 6.93 17.70 9.27
C GLU A 27 5.59 18.43 9.45
N ASN A 28 5.08 19.10 8.39
CA ASN A 28 3.85 19.91 8.45
C ASN A 28 2.88 19.62 7.30
N GLU A 29 3.09 18.54 6.56
CA GLU A 29 2.33 18.24 5.36
C GLU A 29 2.12 16.72 5.20
N VAL A 30 0.89 16.35 4.85
CA VAL A 30 0.54 14.98 4.46
C VAL A 30 -0.02 15.01 3.06
N LEU A 31 0.57 14.25 2.15
CA LEU A 31 0.19 14.17 0.74
C LEU A 31 -0.14 12.74 0.36
N GLY A 32 -1.09 12.57 -0.56
CA GLY A 32 -1.42 11.27 -1.14
C GLY A 32 -1.01 11.22 -2.61
N LYS A 33 -0.45 10.08 -3.03
CA LYS A 33 -0.23 9.76 -4.44
C LYS A 33 -0.80 8.38 -4.76
N ASN A 34 -1.46 8.28 -5.92
CA ASN A 34 -2.05 7.04 -6.40
C ASN A 34 -1.82 6.87 -7.90
N PHE A 35 -1.36 5.71 -8.30
CA PHE A 35 -1.05 5.36 -9.67
C PHE A 35 -1.76 4.05 -10.03
N TYR A 36 -2.27 4.00 -11.27
CA TYR A 36 -2.74 2.77 -11.89
C TYR A 36 -1.86 2.47 -13.09
N PHE A 37 -1.48 1.19 -13.25
CA PHE A 37 -0.55 0.76 -14.29
C PHE A 37 -1.21 -0.25 -15.20
N MET A 38 -1.30 0.05 -16.49
CA MET A 38 -1.84 -0.88 -17.49
C MET A 38 -0.96 -2.13 -17.58
N VAL A 39 -1.60 -3.28 -17.57
CA VAL A 39 -1.01 -4.60 -17.81
C VAL A 39 -1.87 -5.36 -18.81
N ASP A 40 -1.30 -6.36 -19.50
CA ASP A 40 -2.01 -7.11 -20.53
C ASP A 40 -3.25 -7.84 -20.01
N PHE A 41 -3.16 -8.38 -18.79
CA PHE A 41 -4.24 -9.20 -18.22
C PHE A 41 -4.22 -9.17 -16.69
N VAL A 42 -5.42 -9.07 -16.09
CA VAL A 42 -5.67 -9.22 -14.64
C VAL A 42 -6.49 -10.49 -14.42
N PRO A 43 -5.95 -11.50 -13.72
CA PRO A 43 -6.66 -12.75 -13.45
C PRO A 43 -7.93 -12.53 -12.62
N GLU A 44 -8.99 -13.32 -12.87
CA GLU A 44 -10.23 -13.26 -12.08
C GLU A 44 -10.03 -13.44 -10.57
N SER A 45 -9.05 -14.25 -10.18
CA SER A 45 -8.71 -14.46 -8.76
C SER A 45 -8.26 -13.17 -8.08
N ALA A 46 -7.52 -12.34 -8.79
CA ALA A 46 -7.09 -11.02 -8.32
C ALA A 46 -8.26 -10.02 -8.36
N VAL A 47 -9.03 -10.01 -9.46
CA VAL A 47 -10.24 -9.16 -9.59
C VAL A 47 -11.23 -9.39 -8.44
N LYS A 48 -11.41 -10.63 -7.98
CA LYS A 48 -12.28 -10.95 -6.83
C LYS A 48 -11.81 -10.32 -5.52
N ILE A 49 -10.54 -9.93 -5.42
CA ILE A 49 -9.96 -9.30 -4.22
C ILE A 49 -10.11 -7.78 -4.29
N HIS A 50 -9.53 -7.14 -5.32
CA HIS A 50 -9.44 -5.67 -5.43
C HIS A 50 -10.45 -5.04 -6.41
N ASN A 51 -11.29 -5.85 -7.08
CA ASN A 51 -12.34 -5.38 -7.99
C ASN A 51 -11.84 -4.50 -9.16
N ILE A 52 -10.61 -4.75 -9.66
CA ILE A 52 -10.03 -4.06 -10.81
C ILE A 52 -9.84 -5.07 -11.93
N SER A 53 -10.79 -5.10 -12.89
CA SER A 53 -10.64 -5.89 -14.12
C SER A 53 -9.66 -5.22 -15.09
N THR A 54 -9.23 -5.94 -16.12
CA THR A 54 -8.36 -5.38 -17.17
C THR A 54 -9.02 -4.18 -17.85
N GLU A 55 -10.35 -4.25 -18.12
CA GLU A 55 -11.11 -3.16 -18.74
C GLU A 55 -11.18 -1.93 -17.82
N LYS A 56 -11.46 -2.16 -16.53
CA LYS A 56 -11.48 -1.09 -15.53
C LYS A 56 -10.09 -0.45 -15.38
N LEU A 57 -9.05 -1.29 -15.36
CA LEU A 57 -7.67 -0.83 -15.27
C LEU A 57 -7.27 0.06 -16.45
N ARG A 58 -7.70 -0.27 -17.68
CA ARG A 58 -7.47 0.55 -18.87
C ARG A 58 -8.00 1.98 -18.71
N VAL A 59 -9.20 2.12 -18.14
CA VAL A 59 -9.80 3.44 -17.88
C VAL A 59 -9.05 4.18 -16.78
N LEU A 60 -8.72 3.49 -15.67
CA LEU A 60 -8.06 4.09 -14.52
C LEU A 60 -6.63 4.51 -14.81
N SER A 61 -5.87 3.66 -15.51
CA SER A 61 -4.47 3.93 -15.87
C SER A 61 -4.32 4.92 -17.02
N LYS A 62 -5.39 5.13 -17.82
CA LYS A 62 -5.34 5.89 -19.09
C LYS A 62 -4.25 5.33 -20.02
N GLU A 63 -4.16 4.00 -20.10
CA GLU A 63 -3.16 3.24 -20.87
C GLU A 63 -1.71 3.41 -20.39
N LYS A 64 -1.45 4.13 -19.30
CA LYS A 64 -0.12 4.31 -18.75
C LYS A 64 0.35 3.07 -18.01
N THR A 65 1.63 2.75 -18.17
CA THR A 65 2.30 1.60 -17.54
C THR A 65 3.13 2.04 -16.34
N PHE A 66 3.78 1.11 -15.67
CA PHE A 66 4.69 1.40 -14.56
C PHE A 66 5.87 2.28 -15.01
N GLU A 67 6.36 2.08 -16.24
CA GLU A 67 7.46 2.84 -16.81
C GLU A 67 7.18 4.35 -16.86
N ASP A 68 5.93 4.74 -17.18
CA ASP A 68 5.52 6.15 -17.27
C ASP A 68 5.68 6.94 -15.96
N TYR A 69 5.70 6.23 -14.83
CA TYR A 69 5.77 6.82 -13.50
C TYR A 69 7.01 6.41 -12.70
N ALA A 70 7.84 5.51 -13.25
CA ALA A 70 8.95 4.91 -12.53
C ALA A 70 9.94 5.95 -11.96
N GLU A 71 10.22 7.02 -12.70
CA GLU A 71 11.13 8.07 -12.25
C GLU A 71 10.55 8.87 -11.07
N GLU A 72 9.26 9.21 -11.12
CA GLU A 72 8.57 9.90 -10.04
C GLU A 72 8.56 9.05 -8.77
N ILE A 73 8.17 7.79 -8.90
CA ILE A 73 8.12 6.82 -7.79
C ILE A 73 9.52 6.64 -7.20
N GLU A 74 10.53 6.41 -8.03
CA GLU A 74 11.92 6.25 -7.60
C GLU A 74 12.41 7.46 -6.79
N ASN A 75 12.14 8.66 -7.28
CA ASN A 75 12.54 9.90 -6.64
C ASN A 75 11.88 10.11 -5.27
N ASP A 76 10.59 9.75 -5.12
CA ASP A 76 9.89 9.86 -3.84
C ASP A 76 10.44 8.84 -2.83
N PHE A 77 10.59 7.59 -3.23
CA PHE A 77 11.07 6.53 -2.33
C PHE A 77 12.54 6.72 -1.93
N LYS A 78 13.39 7.22 -2.80
CA LYS A 78 14.78 7.58 -2.48
C LYS A 78 14.89 8.74 -1.47
N LYS A 79 13.99 9.72 -1.54
CA LYS A 79 13.95 10.86 -0.60
C LYS A 79 13.37 10.49 0.76
N ALA A 80 12.58 9.43 0.86
CA ALA A 80 12.03 8.96 2.10
C ALA A 80 13.15 8.46 3.03
N SER A 81 13.16 8.93 4.27
CA SER A 81 14.03 8.36 5.31
C SER A 81 13.56 6.96 5.70
N LYS A 82 12.25 6.70 5.55
CA LYS A 82 11.60 5.45 5.93
C LYS A 82 10.42 5.16 5.00
N ILE A 83 10.27 3.89 4.66
CA ILE A 83 9.08 3.36 3.97
C ILE A 83 8.40 2.34 4.87
N VAL A 84 7.07 2.32 4.87
CA VAL A 84 6.25 1.45 5.72
C VAL A 84 5.20 0.77 4.85
N ALA A 85 5.07 -0.55 4.97
CA ALA A 85 3.98 -1.32 4.38
C ALA A 85 3.49 -2.39 5.35
N HIS A 86 2.28 -2.91 5.13
CA HIS A 86 1.73 -4.01 5.93
C HIS A 86 2.01 -5.34 5.25
N ASN A 87 3.01 -6.09 5.74
CA ASN A 87 3.67 -7.19 5.06
C ASN A 87 4.65 -6.70 3.97
N LEU A 88 5.54 -5.79 4.36
CA LEU A 88 6.48 -5.07 3.50
C LEU A 88 7.20 -5.95 2.47
N ALA A 89 7.54 -7.19 2.82
CA ALA A 89 8.24 -8.10 1.91
C ALA A 89 7.44 -8.41 0.64
N PHE A 90 6.10 -8.44 0.73
CA PHE A 90 5.22 -8.64 -0.41
C PHE A 90 5.33 -7.47 -1.38
N ASP A 91 5.03 -6.27 -0.92
CA ASP A 91 5.04 -5.07 -1.75
C ASP A 91 6.42 -4.79 -2.36
N LEU A 92 7.48 -4.95 -1.56
CA LEU A 92 8.85 -4.81 -2.04
C LEU A 92 9.20 -5.79 -3.14
N SER A 93 8.72 -7.04 -3.08
CA SER A 93 9.00 -8.03 -4.11
C SER A 93 8.44 -7.62 -5.47
N PHE A 94 7.25 -7.01 -5.49
CA PHE A 94 6.63 -6.50 -6.71
C PHE A 94 7.28 -5.21 -7.19
N MET A 95 7.56 -4.27 -6.29
CA MET A 95 8.27 -3.03 -6.65
C MET A 95 9.65 -3.33 -7.25
N GLN A 96 10.42 -4.24 -6.64
CA GLN A 96 11.71 -4.68 -7.15
C GLN A 96 11.59 -5.33 -8.54
N ALA A 97 10.56 -6.17 -8.75
CA ALA A 97 10.31 -6.80 -10.04
C ALA A 97 9.98 -5.77 -11.14
N GLU A 98 9.10 -4.78 -10.84
CA GLU A 98 8.78 -3.72 -11.81
C GLU A 98 10.01 -2.89 -12.19
N PHE A 99 10.82 -2.49 -11.23
CA PHE A 99 12.06 -1.77 -11.51
C PHE A 99 13.08 -2.63 -12.26
N SER A 100 13.18 -3.92 -11.92
CA SER A 100 14.06 -4.87 -12.65
C SER A 100 13.64 -5.04 -14.10
N ASN A 101 12.35 -5.06 -14.40
CA ASN A 101 11.83 -5.10 -15.77
C ASN A 101 12.25 -3.87 -16.61
N LEU A 102 12.56 -2.76 -15.94
CA LEU A 102 13.09 -1.53 -16.55
C LEU A 102 14.63 -1.46 -16.51
N ASN A 103 15.32 -2.55 -16.18
CA ASN A 103 16.77 -2.58 -15.95
C ASN A 103 17.24 -1.57 -14.88
N LYS A 104 16.41 -1.32 -13.88
CA LYS A 104 16.68 -0.45 -12.74
C LYS A 104 16.69 -1.23 -11.42
N VAL A 105 17.29 -0.65 -10.40
CA VAL A 105 17.26 -1.19 -9.04
C VAL A 105 16.39 -0.28 -8.18
N PHE A 106 15.34 -0.84 -7.57
CA PHE A 106 14.53 -0.12 -6.60
C PHE A 106 15.33 0.06 -5.29
N THR A 107 15.52 1.30 -4.88
CA THR A 107 16.29 1.64 -3.68
C THR A 107 15.45 2.48 -2.71
N TYR A 108 15.64 2.22 -1.43
CA TYR A 108 15.03 2.94 -0.32
C TYR A 108 16.00 2.95 0.88
N ASN A 109 15.77 3.80 1.88
CA ASN A 109 16.66 3.89 3.04
C ASN A 109 16.31 2.84 4.11
N GLU A 110 15.24 3.05 4.87
CA GLU A 110 14.79 2.14 5.93
C GLU A 110 13.41 1.57 5.60
N GLY A 111 13.24 0.25 5.73
CA GLY A 111 11.96 -0.42 5.55
C GLY A 111 11.37 -0.89 6.88
N VAL A 112 10.10 -0.57 7.14
CA VAL A 112 9.35 -1.00 8.32
C VAL A 112 8.16 -1.86 7.90
N ASP A 113 8.12 -3.08 8.41
CA ASP A 113 6.98 -3.99 8.26
C ASP A 113 6.01 -3.80 9.43
N SER A 114 4.91 -3.09 9.20
CA SER A 114 3.93 -2.81 10.25
C SER A 114 3.24 -4.07 10.77
N MET A 115 3.09 -5.10 9.96
CA MET A 115 2.53 -6.39 10.40
C MET A 115 3.38 -7.02 11.50
N LYS A 116 4.71 -6.98 11.35
CA LYS A 116 5.66 -7.45 12.38
C LYS A 116 5.67 -6.51 13.59
N LEU A 117 5.68 -5.20 13.34
CA LEU A 117 5.65 -4.18 14.40
C LEU A 117 4.41 -4.30 15.29
N PHE A 118 3.23 -4.49 14.69
CA PHE A 118 1.97 -4.58 15.44
C PHE A 118 1.74 -5.93 16.11
N THR A 119 2.45 -6.98 15.74
CA THR A 119 2.28 -8.33 16.34
C THR A 119 2.41 -8.33 17.86
N PRO A 120 3.49 -7.81 18.47
CA PRO A 120 3.62 -7.78 19.93
C PRO A 120 2.70 -6.74 20.60
N VAL A 121 2.16 -5.79 19.84
CA VAL A 121 1.25 -4.74 20.32
C VAL A 121 -0.19 -5.25 20.39
N CYS A 122 -0.70 -5.79 19.26
CA CYS A 122 -2.07 -6.32 19.18
C CYS A 122 -2.26 -7.62 19.95
N LYS A 123 -1.21 -8.44 20.09
CA LYS A 123 -1.21 -9.71 20.86
C LYS A 123 -2.33 -10.69 20.48
N LEU A 124 -2.71 -10.71 19.19
CA LEU A 124 -3.73 -11.64 18.71
C LEU A 124 -3.23 -13.08 18.78
N LEU A 125 -4.00 -13.96 19.45
CA LEU A 125 -3.57 -15.34 19.71
C LEU A 125 -3.75 -16.24 18.49
N ARG A 126 -2.79 -17.15 18.28
CA ARG A 126 -2.93 -18.31 17.38
C ARG A 126 -3.64 -19.44 18.12
N LYS A 127 -4.35 -20.29 17.38
CA LYS A 127 -4.93 -21.54 17.92
C LYS A 127 -3.85 -22.49 18.49
N SER A 128 -2.64 -22.43 17.94
CA SER A 128 -1.47 -23.23 18.35
C SER A 128 -0.61 -22.60 19.45
N GLY A 129 -1.04 -21.46 20.01
CA GLY A 129 -0.27 -20.67 20.98
C GLY A 129 0.62 -19.61 20.31
N GLY A 130 1.02 -18.60 21.08
CA GLY A 130 1.77 -17.43 20.61
C GLY A 130 0.91 -16.44 19.82
N TYR A 131 1.54 -15.37 19.34
CA TYR A 131 0.85 -14.31 18.60
C TYR A 131 0.87 -14.57 17.10
N LYS A 132 -0.26 -14.29 16.43
CA LYS A 132 -0.35 -14.26 14.97
C LYS A 132 0.01 -12.88 14.44
N TYR A 133 0.42 -12.82 13.19
CA TYR A 133 0.47 -11.58 12.44
C TYR A 133 -0.95 -11.01 12.27
N PRO A 134 -1.20 -9.75 12.68
CA PRO A 134 -2.51 -9.13 12.47
C PRO A 134 -2.72 -8.85 10.98
N LYS A 135 -3.95 -8.94 10.51
CA LYS A 135 -4.35 -8.27 9.27
C LYS A 135 -4.38 -6.77 9.52
N LEU A 136 -4.30 -5.97 8.46
CA LEU A 136 -4.38 -4.51 8.60
C LEU A 136 -5.71 -4.07 9.24
N SER A 137 -6.83 -4.70 8.86
CA SER A 137 -8.13 -4.47 9.49
C SER A 137 -8.16 -4.80 10.98
N GLU A 138 -7.51 -5.89 11.40
CA GLU A 138 -7.43 -6.26 12.83
C GLU A 138 -6.56 -5.27 13.62
N ALA A 139 -5.51 -4.73 12.99
CA ALA A 139 -4.72 -3.66 13.59
C ALA A 139 -5.52 -2.36 13.68
N ALA A 140 -6.29 -2.01 12.64
CA ALA A 140 -7.18 -0.86 12.64
C ALA A 140 -8.20 -0.94 13.79
N ASP A 141 -8.88 -2.08 13.96
CA ASP A 141 -9.79 -2.33 15.08
C ASP A 141 -9.09 -2.14 16.43
N PHE A 142 -7.88 -2.69 16.60
CA PHE A 142 -7.10 -2.56 17.83
C PHE A 142 -6.73 -1.12 18.16
N PHE A 143 -6.36 -0.34 17.15
CA PHE A 143 -6.00 1.08 17.31
C PHE A 143 -7.22 2.01 17.31
N GLY A 144 -8.43 1.51 17.05
CA GLY A 144 -9.65 2.30 16.96
C GLY A 144 -9.64 3.22 15.74
N VAL A 145 -9.08 2.74 14.61
CA VAL A 145 -9.17 3.40 13.30
C VAL A 145 -10.47 2.94 12.64
N THR A 146 -11.39 3.87 12.36
CA THR A 146 -12.67 3.54 11.72
C THR A 146 -12.63 3.74 10.22
N SER A 147 -13.54 3.06 9.49
CA SER A 147 -13.66 3.24 8.04
C SER A 147 -14.02 4.69 7.68
N GLU A 148 -14.86 5.35 8.48
CA GLU A 148 -15.24 6.76 8.27
C GLU A 148 -14.02 7.69 8.40
N GLU A 149 -13.11 7.40 9.35
CA GLU A 149 -11.86 8.16 9.52
C GLU A 149 -10.95 7.95 8.30
N VAL A 150 -10.83 6.72 7.82
CA VAL A 150 -10.04 6.39 6.61
C VAL A 150 -10.63 7.08 5.38
N ASP A 151 -11.95 6.98 5.16
CA ASP A 151 -12.64 7.61 4.02
C ASP A 151 -12.47 9.13 4.02
N GLY A 152 -12.58 9.77 5.18
CA GLY A 152 -12.38 11.21 5.32
C GLY A 152 -10.97 11.64 4.91
N VAL A 153 -9.95 10.87 5.30
CA VAL A 153 -8.56 11.13 4.91
C VAL A 153 -8.34 10.81 3.43
N CYS A 154 -8.88 9.69 2.92
CA CYS A 154 -8.82 9.35 1.49
C CYS A 154 -9.43 10.46 0.62
N LYS A 155 -10.58 11.00 1.01
CA LYS A 155 -11.22 12.12 0.33
C LYS A 155 -10.31 13.35 0.27
N THR A 156 -9.67 13.65 1.38
CA THR A 156 -8.75 14.80 1.48
C THR A 156 -7.50 14.60 0.63
N LEU A 157 -6.89 13.41 0.64
CA LEU A 157 -5.62 13.15 0.00
C LEU A 157 -5.74 12.79 -1.50
N PHE A 158 -6.82 12.10 -1.88
CA PHE A 158 -6.99 11.58 -3.24
C PHE A 158 -8.21 12.15 -3.99
N GLY A 159 -9.06 12.94 -3.32
CA GLY A 159 -10.28 13.50 -3.92
C GLY A 159 -11.34 12.46 -4.25
N SER A 160 -11.31 11.29 -3.63
CA SER A 160 -12.20 10.16 -3.93
C SER A 160 -12.97 9.70 -2.69
N ASP A 161 -14.30 9.53 -2.85
CA ASP A 161 -15.20 9.03 -1.81
C ASP A 161 -15.46 7.51 -1.93
N ASN A 162 -14.88 6.82 -2.92
CA ASN A 162 -15.16 5.43 -3.26
C ASN A 162 -13.92 4.53 -3.07
N SER A 163 -13.28 4.62 -1.92
CA SER A 163 -12.24 3.67 -1.53
C SER A 163 -12.81 2.66 -0.53
N ASN A 164 -12.47 1.38 -0.71
CA ASN A 164 -12.86 0.29 0.17
C ASN A 164 -11.62 -0.56 0.44
N PHE A 165 -11.70 -1.51 1.38
CA PHE A 165 -10.68 -2.55 1.55
C PHE A 165 -10.29 -3.16 0.21
N HIS A 166 -8.98 -3.40 0.02
CA HIS A 166 -8.39 -3.82 -1.25
C HIS A 166 -8.48 -2.75 -2.36
N ASP A 167 -8.45 -1.49 -1.96
CA ASP A 167 -8.03 -0.36 -2.78
C ASP A 167 -6.78 0.20 -2.10
N ALA A 168 -5.66 0.21 -2.78
CA ALA A 168 -4.39 0.61 -2.18
C ALA A 168 -4.41 2.02 -1.56
N ARG A 169 -5.34 2.91 -1.97
CA ARG A 169 -5.55 4.21 -1.32
C ARG A 169 -6.09 4.06 0.09
N PHE A 170 -7.10 3.21 0.24
CA PHE A 170 -7.74 2.94 1.53
C PHE A 170 -6.75 2.25 2.47
N ASP A 171 -6.03 1.24 1.97
CA ASP A 171 -5.11 0.45 2.78
C ASP A 171 -3.87 1.26 3.17
N SER A 172 -3.31 2.10 2.30
CA SER A 172 -2.20 3.01 2.64
C SER A 172 -2.58 4.08 3.67
N VAL A 173 -3.81 4.63 3.60
CA VAL A 173 -4.33 5.57 4.61
C VAL A 173 -4.60 4.87 5.92
N MET A 174 -5.23 3.69 5.91
CA MET A 174 -5.46 2.90 7.12
C MET A 174 -4.14 2.58 7.83
N LEU A 175 -3.12 2.16 7.06
CA LEU A 175 -1.78 1.93 7.58
C LEU A 175 -1.20 3.19 8.23
N TYR A 176 -1.26 4.34 7.53
CA TYR A 176 -0.81 5.62 8.06
C TYR A 176 -1.47 5.94 9.40
N LEU A 177 -2.80 5.86 9.49
CA LEU A 177 -3.55 6.14 10.72
C LEU A 177 -3.20 5.17 11.85
N CYS A 178 -3.05 3.89 11.56
CA CYS A 178 -2.59 2.90 12.55
C CYS A 178 -1.21 3.25 13.10
N MET A 179 -0.28 3.66 12.24
CA MET A 179 1.07 4.05 12.65
C MET A 179 1.04 5.32 13.50
N GLN A 180 0.21 6.33 13.17
CA GLN A 180 0.04 7.52 14.00
C GLN A 180 -0.47 7.16 15.40
N LYS A 181 -1.52 6.35 15.49
CA LYS A 181 -2.10 5.92 16.79
C LYS A 181 -1.17 5.00 17.59
N ASN A 182 -0.30 4.24 16.93
CA ASN A 182 0.72 3.44 17.59
C ASN A 182 1.80 4.32 18.26
N ASN A 183 2.21 5.41 17.61
CA ASN A 183 3.22 6.33 18.15
C ASN A 183 2.70 7.17 19.34
N CYS A 184 1.37 7.24 19.52
CA CYS A 184 0.73 7.93 20.64
C CYS A 184 0.51 7.04 21.89
N LYS A 185 0.86 5.75 21.83
CA LYS A 185 0.77 4.79 22.94
C LYS A 185 2.15 4.49 23.50
#